data_7a178371494fa1b6f58282b8a1af5348
#
_entry.id   7a178371494fa1b6f58282b8a1af5348
#
_cell.length_a   1.000
_cell.length_b   1.000
_cell.length_c   1.000
_cell.angle_alpha   90.00
_cell.angle_beta   90.00
_cell.angle_gamma   90.00
#
_symmetry.space_group_name_H-M   'P 1'
#
loop_
_entity.id
_entity.type
_entity.pdbx_description
1 polymer ?
#
loop_
_entity_poly.entity_id
_entity_poly.type
_entity_poly.pdbx_seq_one_letter_code
_entity_poly.pdbx_strand_id
1 'polypeptide(L)' 'MPTIALHRGKLVRVREGAGNTVTAHAGMVWITEQGSLRDVVLQGGQCFTLGRPGLALVQAFSDASISIDPTP' A
#
# COMPACT_ATOMS: atom_id res chain seq x y z
N MET A 1 -13.62 6.09 1.96
CA MET A 1 -13.25 4.89 1.20
C MET A 1 -13.19 3.69 2.10
N PRO A 2 -13.56 2.52 1.61
CA PRO A 2 -13.56 1.34 2.45
C PRO A 2 -12.15 0.96 2.85
N THR A 3 -12.05 0.45 4.06
CA THR A 3 -10.81 -0.10 4.60
C THR A 3 -10.70 -1.54 4.18
N ILE A 4 -9.51 -1.96 3.77
CA ILE A 4 -9.22 -3.33 3.40
C ILE A 4 -8.50 -3.99 4.55
N ALA A 5 -9.08 -5.08 5.07
CA ALA A 5 -8.43 -5.86 6.11
C ALA A 5 -7.51 -6.90 5.47
N LEU A 6 -6.27 -6.96 5.93
CA LEU A 6 -5.27 -7.88 5.41
C LEU A 6 -4.76 -8.76 6.54
N HIS A 7 -4.85 -10.07 6.38
CA HIS A 7 -4.16 -11.01 7.25
C HIS A 7 -2.66 -10.97 6.94
N ARG A 8 -1.86 -11.26 7.94
CA ARG A 8 -0.41 -11.37 7.78
C ARG A 8 -0.05 -12.21 6.57
N GLY A 9 0.85 -11.70 5.74
CA GLY A 9 1.30 -12.35 4.52
C GLY A 9 0.43 -12.10 3.28
N LYS A 10 -0.74 -11.50 3.45
CA LYS A 10 -1.63 -11.21 2.33
C LYS A 10 -1.03 -10.13 1.44
N LEU A 11 -1.23 -10.29 0.14
CA LEU A 11 -0.73 -9.37 -0.88
C LEU A 11 -1.90 -8.72 -1.62
N VAL A 12 -1.83 -7.42 -1.83
CA VAL A 12 -2.77 -6.66 -2.66
C VAL A 12 -2.02 -6.11 -3.86
N ARG A 13 -2.57 -6.30 -5.05
CA ARG A 13 -2.03 -5.71 -6.28
C ARG A 13 -2.80 -4.43 -6.59
N VAL A 14 -2.05 -3.35 -6.80
CA VAL A 14 -2.62 -2.07 -7.22
C VAL A 14 -2.15 -1.81 -8.64
N ARG A 15 -3.04 -1.97 -9.60
CA ARG A 15 -2.72 -1.76 -11.02
C ARG A 15 -2.82 -0.29 -11.33
N GLU A 16 -1.91 0.20 -12.19
CA GLU A 16 -1.85 1.61 -12.55
C GLU A 16 -1.85 2.50 -11.30
N GLY A 17 -0.90 2.19 -10.39
CA GLY A 17 -0.95 2.74 -9.04
C GLY A 17 -0.65 4.22 -8.92
N ALA A 18 0.03 4.83 -9.91
CA ALA A 18 0.44 6.23 -9.82
C ALA A 18 -0.75 7.14 -9.53
N GLY A 19 -0.57 8.05 -8.58
CA GLY A 19 -1.63 8.98 -8.18
C GLY A 19 -2.54 8.48 -7.08
N ASN A 20 -2.36 7.25 -6.62
CA ASN A 20 -3.11 6.72 -5.49
C ASN A 20 -2.27 6.81 -4.21
N THR A 21 -2.95 7.03 -3.09
CA THR A 21 -2.31 7.05 -1.78
C THR A 21 -2.73 5.82 -0.99
N VAL A 22 -1.75 5.08 -0.50
CA VAL A 22 -1.97 3.95 0.41
C VAL A 22 -1.80 4.47 1.82
N THR A 23 -2.80 4.24 2.66
CA THR A 23 -2.76 4.61 4.08
C THR A 23 -2.83 3.34 4.91
N ALA A 24 -1.88 3.18 5.82
CA ALA A 24 -1.93 2.11 6.81
C ALA A 24 -2.67 2.62 8.04
N HIS A 25 -3.84 2.05 8.33
CA HIS A 25 -4.63 2.44 9.50
C HIS A 25 -4.20 1.66 10.73
N ALA A 26 -3.79 0.41 10.55
CA ALA A 26 -3.32 -0.45 11.62
C ALA A 26 -2.34 -1.47 11.03
N GLY A 27 -1.42 -1.94 11.84
CA GLY A 27 -0.44 -2.95 11.43
C GLY A 27 0.69 -2.38 10.60
N MET A 28 1.42 -3.27 9.94
CA MET A 28 2.59 -2.91 9.15
C MET A 28 2.47 -3.51 7.75
N VAL A 29 2.69 -2.70 6.73
CA VAL A 29 2.67 -3.15 5.34
C VAL A 29 3.92 -2.70 4.61
N TRP A 30 4.26 -3.46 3.58
CA TRP A 30 5.41 -3.24 2.72
C TRP A 30 4.91 -2.98 1.31
N ILE A 31 5.36 -1.87 0.71
CA ILE A 31 4.96 -1.46 -0.63
C ILE A 31 6.16 -1.54 -1.56
N THR A 32 5.98 -2.20 -2.70
CA THR A 32 6.95 -2.20 -3.79
C THR A 32 6.25 -1.73 -5.06
N GLU A 33 6.92 -0.86 -5.80
CA GLU A 33 6.41 -0.35 -7.07
C GLU A 33 7.24 -0.90 -8.22
N GLN A 34 6.57 -1.27 -9.32
CA GLN A 34 7.23 -1.72 -10.53
C GLN A 34 8.20 -0.65 -11.04
N GLY A 35 9.43 -1.07 -11.31
CA GLY A 35 10.46 -0.17 -11.79
C GLY A 35 11.15 0.65 -10.71
N SER A 36 10.76 0.50 -9.46
CA SER A 36 11.42 1.18 -8.34
C SER A 36 12.32 0.20 -7.60
N LEU A 37 13.50 0.69 -7.21
CA LEU A 37 14.42 -0.08 -6.37
C LEU A 37 14.19 0.17 -4.89
N ARG A 38 13.23 1.05 -4.55
CA ARG A 38 12.95 1.43 -3.17
C ARG A 38 11.76 0.64 -2.65
N ASP A 39 11.91 0.14 -1.43
CA ASP A 39 10.83 -0.46 -0.68
C ASP A 39 10.34 0.54 0.35
N VAL A 40 9.04 0.60 0.53
CA VAL A 40 8.41 1.50 1.49
C VAL A 40 7.68 0.67 2.53
N VAL A 41 7.96 0.95 3.81
CA VAL A 41 7.28 0.29 4.92
C VAL A 41 6.40 1.32 5.62
N LEU A 42 5.11 1.01 5.76
CA LEU A 42 4.16 1.85 6.47
C LEU A 42 3.67 1.14 7.72
N GLN A 43 3.55 1.92 8.79
CA GLN A 43 2.91 1.48 10.03
C GLN A 43 1.65 2.31 10.27
N GLY A 44 0.87 1.93 11.24
CA GLY A 44 -0.40 2.59 11.52
C GLY A 44 -0.28 4.10 11.58
N GLY A 45 -1.11 4.78 10.82
CA GLY A 45 -1.15 6.24 10.71
C GLY A 45 -0.31 6.82 9.59
N GLN A 46 0.53 6.04 8.93
CA GLN A 46 1.39 6.52 7.83
C GLN A 46 0.74 6.30 6.48
N CYS A 47 1.11 7.11 5.51
CA CYS A 47 0.65 6.98 4.15
C CYS A 47 1.79 7.18 3.16
N PHE A 48 1.58 6.69 1.93
CA PHE A 48 2.54 6.83 0.84
C PHE A 48 1.78 6.97 -0.47
N THR A 49 2.15 7.98 -1.25
CA THR A 49 1.56 8.20 -2.57
C THR A 49 2.37 7.46 -3.62
N LEU A 50 1.72 6.58 -4.37
CA LEU A 50 2.36 5.83 -5.43
C LEU A 50 2.70 6.77 -6.58
N GLY A 51 3.96 6.74 -7.00
CA GLY A 51 4.47 7.66 -8.02
C GLY A 51 4.82 7.00 -9.34
N ARG A 52 4.81 5.68 -9.40
CA ARG A 52 5.20 4.95 -10.60
C ARG A 52 3.99 4.42 -11.34
N PRO A 53 3.93 4.55 -12.67
CA PRO A 53 2.92 3.86 -13.46
C PRO A 53 3.18 2.35 -13.39
N GLY A 54 2.13 1.56 -13.55
CA GLY A 54 2.22 0.12 -13.52
C GLY A 54 1.81 -0.45 -12.18
N LEU A 55 2.30 -1.64 -11.88
CA LEU A 55 1.85 -2.42 -10.75
C LEU A 55 2.58 -2.01 -9.46
N ALA A 56 1.81 -1.82 -8.40
CA ALA A 56 2.34 -1.74 -7.04
C ALA A 56 1.83 -2.93 -6.23
N LEU A 57 2.65 -3.42 -5.33
CA LEU A 57 2.31 -4.52 -4.44
C LEU A 57 2.32 -4.02 -3.01
N VAL A 58 1.27 -4.35 -2.27
CA VAL A 58 1.18 -4.05 -0.84
C VAL A 58 1.06 -5.37 -0.10
N GLN A 59 2.05 -5.67 0.72
CA GLN A 59 2.09 -6.93 1.47
C GLN A 59 2.01 -6.65 2.96
N ALA A 60 1.17 -7.41 3.65
CA ALA A 60 1.01 -7.26 5.09
C ALA A 60 2.08 -8.06 5.83
N PHE A 61 2.87 -7.38 6.67
CA PHE A 61 3.82 -8.03 7.57
C PHE A 61 3.17 -8.51 8.85
N SER A 62 2.07 -7.88 9.23
CA SER A 62 1.22 -8.27 10.33
C SER A 62 -0.22 -8.15 9.86
N ASP A 63 -1.16 -8.60 10.68
CA ASP A 63 -2.55 -8.26 10.39
C ASP A 63 -2.66 -6.74 10.32
N ALA A 64 -3.23 -6.24 9.24
CA ALA A 64 -3.20 -4.83 8.92
C ALA A 64 -4.53 -4.38 8.34
N SER A 65 -4.71 -3.09 8.33
CA SER A 65 -5.88 -2.48 7.71
C SER A 65 -5.37 -1.26 6.93
N ILE A 66 -5.73 -1.21 5.66
CA ILE A 66 -5.26 -0.16 4.75
C ILE A 66 -6.43 0.43 3.98
N SER A 67 -6.21 1.61 3.41
CA SER A 67 -7.07 2.16 2.37
C SER A 67 -6.22 2.61 1.19
N ILE A 68 -6.80 2.59 0.00
CA ILE A 68 -6.15 3.01 -1.24
C ILE A 68 -7.09 3.99 -1.91
N ASP A 69 -6.67 5.24 -2.01
CA ASP A 69 -7.52 6.33 -2.51
C ASP A 69 -6.77 7.14 -3.57
N PRO A 70 -7.48 7.65 -4.59
CA PRO A 70 -6.87 8.61 -5.49
C PRO A 70 -6.43 9.85 -4.71
N THR A 71 -5.23 10.34 -5.03
CA THR A 71 -4.73 11.59 -4.45
C THR A 71 -5.42 12.75 -5.14
N PRO A 72 -6.00 13.71 -4.39
CA PRO A 72 -6.65 14.87 -5.01
C PRO A 72 -5.68 15.72 -5.81
#